data_2a4f03a82ca55557df8e8178a8e072d6
#
_entry.id   2a4f03a82ca55557df8e8178a8e072d6
#
_cell.length_a   1.000
_cell.length_b   1.000
_cell.length_c   1.000
_cell.angle_alpha   90.00
_cell.angle_beta   90.00
_cell.angle_gamma   90.00
#
_symmetry.space_group_name_H-M   'P 1'
#
loop_
_entity.id
_entity.type
_entity.pdbx_description
1 polymer ?
#
loop_
_entity_poly.entity_id
_entity_poly.type
_entity_poly.pdbx_seq_one_letter_code
_entity_poly.pdbx_strand_id
1 'polypeptide(L)'
;LHNKLENYKWKKRILLLITKKKESVLVDEVNKITGVQATLIDTDGSGSLSLSIRSDTGANNSFSISSGSGDLSAFNTGDYSNAWVARQTTAANASFTVDGVTVTRSSNTITDLFAGHTVNLTAADSSTAIEVTSSLATTDARARMQSFIDSINTVKKFLKTETQRGLNGAEPGSLAGDVTATAILRELSGLTTKPITGYGSTDYYLANLGVRTERDGKLSLDTNAFDAAILADPTVADIVFSSRYSATVANLSVSGLTNYPPEPGSYSFSYTSGDSTGALDSISITPLTNSNSQKVFTGTSGNSKNLSVTMLSDTTTSGTVRFGRSLIDTLQAYIETLTSSSGTIKTRTNTLTADLATYADDQADLDAKIEALTNDYNTKFGSMEAMVTQLNKTGEYLT
;
A
#
# COMPACT_ATOMS: atom_id res chain seq x y z
N LEU A 1 -49.48 25.21 15.00
CA LEU A 1 -48.30 25.86 15.59
C LEU A 1 -47.15 25.76 14.59
N HIS A 2 -46.82 26.90 13.93
CA HIS A 2 -45.73 26.98 12.97
C HIS A 2 -44.52 27.51 13.70
N ASN A 3 -43.46 26.71 13.76
CA ASN A 3 -42.15 27.13 14.22
C ASN A 3 -41.23 27.27 13.00
N LYS A 4 -40.62 28.39 12.81
CA LYS A 4 -39.83 28.74 11.63
C LYS A 4 -38.33 28.59 11.88
N LEU A 5 -37.64 27.88 10.99
CA LEU A 5 -36.16 27.85 10.93
C LEU A 5 -35.67 28.92 9.99
N GLU A 6 -34.87 29.82 10.47
CA GLU A 6 -34.14 30.75 9.61
C GLU A 6 -32.63 30.53 9.82
N ASN A 7 -31.95 30.22 8.71
CA ASN A 7 -30.49 30.15 8.69
C ASN A 7 -29.94 31.57 8.64
N TYR A 8 -29.51 32.11 9.78
CA TYR A 8 -28.59 33.23 9.80
C TYR A 8 -27.18 32.69 10.01
N LYS A 9 -26.21 33.34 9.40
CA LYS A 9 -24.80 32.95 9.21
C LYS A 9 -24.08 32.34 10.43
N TRP A 10 -24.69 32.33 11.62
CA TRP A 10 -24.01 31.93 12.87
C TRP A 10 -24.91 31.31 13.96
N LYS A 11 -26.23 31.06 13.68
CA LYS A 11 -27.15 30.41 14.62
C LYS A 11 -28.08 29.48 13.87
N LYS A 12 -27.99 28.20 14.09
CA LYS A 12 -29.03 27.24 13.61
C LYS A 12 -30.28 27.43 14.50
N ARG A 13 -31.39 27.87 13.92
CA ARG A 13 -32.70 27.89 14.55
C ARG A 13 -33.49 26.66 14.13
N ILE A 14 -34.02 25.93 15.07
CA ILE A 14 -34.85 24.76 14.84
C ILE A 14 -36.32 25.20 14.82
N LEU A 15 -37.02 24.96 13.71
CA LEU A 15 -38.45 25.10 13.58
C LEU A 15 -39.10 23.73 13.80
N LEU A 16 -39.79 23.53 14.90
CA LEU A 16 -40.48 22.29 15.20
C LEU A 16 -42.00 22.46 15.00
N LEU A 17 -42.60 21.67 14.12
CA LEU A 17 -44.03 21.46 14.01
C LEU A 17 -44.42 20.31 14.93
N ILE A 18 -44.85 20.62 16.15
CA ILE A 18 -45.41 19.60 17.04
C ILE A 18 -46.93 19.59 16.92
N THR A 19 -47.44 18.65 16.15
CA THR A 19 -48.84 18.26 16.20
C THR A 19 -48.89 16.88 16.84
N LYS A 20 -49.35 16.81 18.12
CA LYS A 20 -49.77 15.56 18.87
C LYS A 20 -48.99 14.27 18.50
N LYS A 21 -47.69 14.32 18.36
CA LYS A 21 -46.86 13.15 18.07
C LYS A 21 -46.03 12.76 19.30
N LYS A 22 -45.76 11.46 19.44
CA LYS A 22 -44.97 10.89 20.54
C LYS A 22 -43.57 11.48 20.60
N GLU A 23 -42.96 11.48 21.77
CA GLU A 23 -41.60 12.01 22.02
C GLU A 23 -40.54 11.44 21.09
N SER A 24 -40.65 10.20 20.65
CA SER A 24 -39.74 9.56 19.68
C SER A 24 -39.73 10.27 18.33
N VAL A 25 -40.88 10.80 17.87
CA VAL A 25 -40.94 11.52 16.59
C VAL A 25 -40.26 12.87 16.68
N LEU A 26 -40.31 13.52 17.86
CA LEU A 26 -39.55 14.74 18.10
C LEU A 26 -38.05 14.50 17.99
N VAL A 27 -37.54 13.43 18.58
CA VAL A 27 -36.16 13.01 18.48
C VAL A 27 -35.77 12.74 17.02
N ASP A 28 -36.61 12.01 16.28
CA ASP A 28 -36.36 11.71 14.86
C ASP A 28 -36.27 12.98 13.99
N GLU A 29 -37.17 13.97 14.25
CA GLU A 29 -37.14 15.23 13.48
C GLU A 29 -35.95 16.10 13.85
N VAL A 30 -35.53 16.13 15.11
CA VAL A 30 -34.30 16.85 15.52
C VAL A 30 -33.07 16.21 14.95
N ASN A 31 -33.00 14.89 14.91
CA ASN A 31 -31.85 14.15 14.37
C ASN A 31 -31.68 14.28 12.82
N LYS A 32 -32.67 14.77 12.11
CA LYS A 32 -32.53 15.15 10.69
C LYS A 32 -31.74 16.44 10.48
N ILE A 33 -31.50 17.21 11.55
CA ILE A 33 -30.77 18.48 11.50
C ILE A 33 -29.29 18.19 11.58
N THR A 34 -28.54 18.54 10.54
CA THR A 34 -27.10 18.33 10.50
C THR A 34 -26.37 19.03 11.65
N GLY A 35 -25.57 18.31 12.40
CA GLY A 35 -24.78 18.80 13.52
C GLY A 35 -25.55 18.99 14.82
N VAL A 36 -26.74 18.39 14.95
CA VAL A 36 -27.51 18.32 16.20
C VAL A 36 -27.96 16.89 16.43
N GLN A 37 -27.85 16.42 17.66
CA GLN A 37 -28.29 15.10 18.08
C GLN A 37 -29.25 15.22 19.24
N ALA A 38 -30.38 14.50 19.20
CA ALA A 38 -31.36 14.36 20.25
C ALA A 38 -31.46 12.92 20.73
N THR A 39 -31.62 12.72 22.02
CA THR A 39 -31.78 11.40 22.65
C THR A 39 -32.76 11.52 23.82
N LEU A 40 -33.64 10.53 23.97
CA LEU A 40 -34.47 10.38 25.18
C LEU A 40 -33.69 9.54 26.18
N ILE A 41 -33.62 10.01 27.39
CA ILE A 41 -32.95 9.34 28.51
C ILE A 41 -34.00 9.04 29.55
N ASP A 42 -34.16 7.76 29.88
CA ASP A 42 -34.97 7.35 31.06
C ASP A 42 -34.11 7.61 32.31
N THR A 43 -34.57 8.56 33.13
CA THR A 43 -33.79 9.07 34.26
C THR A 43 -33.93 8.25 35.53
N ASP A 44 -34.96 7.40 35.61
CA ASP A 44 -35.31 6.66 36.83
C ASP A 44 -35.62 5.16 36.59
N GLY A 45 -35.54 4.71 35.32
CA GLY A 45 -35.86 3.32 34.92
C GLY A 45 -37.38 2.99 35.05
N SER A 46 -38.24 4.01 35.30
CA SER A 46 -39.68 3.85 35.45
C SER A 46 -40.49 4.49 34.32
N GLY A 47 -39.80 5.03 33.29
CA GLY A 47 -40.41 5.63 32.12
C GLY A 47 -40.47 7.18 32.17
N SER A 48 -39.81 7.82 33.13
CA SER A 48 -39.65 9.27 33.17
C SER A 48 -38.59 9.68 32.17
N LEU A 49 -39.02 10.22 31.03
CA LEU A 49 -38.14 10.55 29.92
C LEU A 49 -37.66 12.00 29.96
N SER A 50 -36.36 12.20 29.84
CA SER A 50 -35.72 13.49 29.62
C SER A 50 -35.18 13.58 28.22
N LEU A 51 -35.41 14.70 27.51
CA LEU A 51 -34.89 14.96 26.19
C LEU A 51 -33.54 15.66 26.32
N SER A 52 -32.49 14.97 25.88
CA SER A 52 -31.14 15.54 25.72
C SER A 52 -30.93 15.95 24.28
N ILE A 53 -30.56 17.22 24.05
CA ILE A 53 -30.17 17.75 22.72
C ILE A 53 -28.78 18.32 22.83
N ARG A 54 -27.90 17.90 21.92
CA ARG A 54 -26.54 18.43 21.84
C ARG A 54 -26.15 18.71 20.39
N SER A 55 -25.31 19.71 20.20
CA SER A 55 -24.67 20.01 18.92
C SER A 55 -23.26 19.43 18.84
N ASP A 56 -22.69 19.46 17.65
CA ASP A 56 -21.26 19.27 17.45
C ASP A 56 -20.47 20.28 18.28
N THR A 57 -19.19 20.00 18.54
CA THR A 57 -18.30 20.89 19.31
C THR A 57 -18.01 22.19 18.56
N GLY A 58 -17.63 23.23 19.31
CA GLY A 58 -17.24 24.53 18.78
C GLY A 58 -18.29 25.64 18.98
N ALA A 59 -17.80 26.85 19.20
CA ALA A 59 -18.64 28.03 19.50
C ALA A 59 -19.70 28.32 18.41
N ASN A 60 -19.39 28.03 17.16
CA ASN A 60 -20.29 28.26 16.02
C ASN A 60 -21.43 27.24 15.94
N ASN A 61 -21.39 26.18 16.72
CA ASN A 61 -22.40 25.13 16.78
C ASN A 61 -23.40 25.35 17.91
N SER A 62 -23.44 26.53 18.54
CA SER A 62 -24.47 26.88 19.49
C SER A 62 -25.85 26.86 18.82
N PHE A 63 -26.84 26.28 19.49
CA PHE A 63 -28.22 26.27 19.03
C PHE A 63 -29.14 26.90 20.06
N SER A 64 -30.30 27.35 19.63
CA SER A 64 -31.37 27.79 20.51
C SER A 64 -32.68 27.18 20.08
N ILE A 65 -33.52 26.84 21.06
CA ILE A 65 -34.87 26.40 20.83
C ILE A 65 -35.79 27.55 21.23
N SER A 66 -36.73 27.91 20.36
CA SER A 66 -37.74 28.91 20.66
C SER A 66 -39.11 28.45 20.15
N SER A 67 -40.13 28.57 20.98
CA SER A 67 -41.54 28.36 20.56
C SER A 67 -42.24 29.71 20.37
N GLY A 68 -43.04 29.81 19.35
CA GLY A 68 -43.78 31.05 19.03
C GLY A 68 -44.87 31.41 20.02
N SER A 69 -45.57 30.44 20.56
CA SER A 69 -46.61 30.58 21.60
C SER A 69 -47.18 29.21 21.97
N GLY A 70 -47.79 29.08 23.13
CA GLY A 70 -48.48 27.86 23.60
C GLY A 70 -47.68 26.99 24.56
N ASP A 71 -48.10 25.76 24.76
CA ASP A 71 -47.62 24.81 25.78
C ASP A 71 -46.13 24.44 25.64
N LEU A 72 -45.49 24.83 24.54
CA LEU A 72 -44.06 24.54 24.28
C LEU A 72 -43.12 25.67 24.69
N SER A 73 -43.67 26.77 25.28
CA SER A 73 -42.83 27.88 25.77
C SER A 73 -41.85 27.42 26.86
N ALA A 74 -42.17 26.37 27.58
CA ALA A 74 -41.32 25.73 28.57
C ALA A 74 -39.99 25.20 28.00
N PHE A 75 -39.89 24.95 26.69
CA PHE A 75 -38.69 24.47 26.02
C PHE A 75 -37.80 25.60 25.45
N ASN A 76 -38.14 26.86 25.71
CA ASN A 76 -37.31 27.97 25.23
C ASN A 76 -35.97 28.01 25.94
N THR A 77 -34.86 27.90 25.16
CA THR A 77 -33.50 27.89 25.68
C THR A 77 -32.98 29.31 26.06
N GLY A 78 -33.79 30.34 25.88
CA GLY A 78 -33.47 31.71 26.33
C GLY A 78 -33.83 31.98 27.79
N ASP A 79 -34.67 31.14 28.38
CA ASP A 79 -35.11 31.27 29.78
C ASP A 79 -34.74 30.02 30.59
N TYR A 80 -33.54 30.03 31.16
CA TYR A 80 -33.04 28.93 32.00
C TYR A 80 -33.54 29.06 33.48
N SER A 81 -34.40 30.00 33.77
CA SER A 81 -35.12 30.07 35.06
C SER A 81 -36.22 29.01 35.17
N ASN A 82 -36.58 28.42 34.04
CA ASN A 82 -37.58 27.33 33.98
C ASN A 82 -36.98 26.01 34.45
N ALA A 83 -37.57 25.38 35.44
CA ALA A 83 -37.12 24.10 35.99
C ALA A 83 -37.04 22.94 34.99
N TRP A 84 -37.68 23.09 33.83
CA TRP A 84 -37.75 22.04 32.77
C TRP A 84 -36.64 22.15 31.72
N VAL A 85 -35.86 23.25 31.68
CA VAL A 85 -34.80 23.47 30.71
C VAL A 85 -33.51 23.79 31.41
N ALA A 86 -32.55 22.86 31.36
CA ALA A 86 -31.23 23.06 31.93
C ALA A 86 -30.18 23.08 30.82
N ARG A 87 -29.41 24.15 30.73
CA ARG A 87 -28.20 24.15 29.90
C ARG A 87 -27.09 23.51 30.70
N GLN A 88 -26.61 22.34 30.23
CA GLN A 88 -25.49 21.64 30.86
C GLN A 88 -24.16 22.22 30.42
N THR A 89 -24.03 22.59 29.16
CA THR A 89 -22.78 23.08 28.60
C THR A 89 -23.03 24.19 27.58
N THR A 90 -22.24 25.25 27.62
CA THR A 90 -22.24 26.30 26.60
C THR A 90 -21.32 25.89 25.46
N ALA A 91 -21.77 26.08 24.22
CA ALA A 91 -20.94 25.85 23.06
C ALA A 91 -19.72 26.77 23.08
N ALA A 92 -18.54 26.19 23.06
CA ALA A 92 -17.26 26.89 23.09
C ALA A 92 -16.25 26.18 22.19
N ASN A 93 -15.27 26.92 21.73
CA ASN A 93 -14.12 26.33 21.08
C ASN A 93 -13.20 25.70 22.14
N ALA A 94 -12.50 24.64 21.77
CA ALA A 94 -11.40 24.13 22.55
C ALA A 94 -10.28 25.21 22.59
N SER A 95 -9.80 25.54 23.77
CA SER A 95 -8.70 26.46 23.97
C SER A 95 -7.69 25.80 24.88
N PHE A 96 -6.44 25.74 24.45
CA PHE A 96 -5.33 25.11 25.17
C PHE A 96 -4.03 25.80 24.81
N THR A 97 -2.98 25.55 25.58
CA THR A 97 -1.67 26.17 25.38
C THR A 97 -0.65 25.11 25.00
N VAL A 98 0.12 25.36 23.95
CA VAL A 98 1.24 24.52 23.50
C VAL A 98 2.50 25.36 23.54
N ASP A 99 3.47 24.97 24.34
CA ASP A 99 4.75 25.70 24.54
C ASP A 99 4.56 27.19 24.81
N GLY A 100 3.52 27.54 25.60
CA GLY A 100 3.20 28.93 25.93
C GLY A 100 2.35 29.68 24.91
N VAL A 101 2.05 29.05 23.75
CA VAL A 101 1.20 29.64 22.69
C VAL A 101 -0.23 29.13 22.83
N THR A 102 -1.19 30.04 22.91
CA THR A 102 -2.62 29.69 22.98
C THR A 102 -3.12 29.27 21.61
N VAL A 103 -3.68 28.06 21.54
CA VAL A 103 -4.27 27.47 20.36
C VAL A 103 -5.77 27.34 20.59
N THR A 104 -6.56 27.72 19.58
CA THR A 104 -8.03 27.57 19.60
C THR A 104 -8.51 26.77 18.41
N ARG A 105 -9.36 25.77 18.66
CA ARG A 105 -9.96 24.93 17.61
C ARG A 105 -11.45 24.71 17.88
N SER A 106 -12.24 24.60 16.81
CA SER A 106 -13.68 24.33 16.91
C SER A 106 -14.01 22.85 17.22
N SER A 107 -13.03 21.96 17.12
CA SER A 107 -13.15 20.52 17.39
C SER A 107 -12.21 20.10 18.52
N ASN A 108 -12.64 19.10 19.30
CA ASN A 108 -11.75 18.41 20.25
C ASN A 108 -10.85 17.36 19.57
N THR A 109 -11.12 17.02 18.31
CA THR A 109 -10.24 16.20 17.48
C THR A 109 -9.45 17.12 16.56
N ILE A 110 -8.15 17.20 16.76
CA ILE A 110 -7.25 18.16 16.14
C ILE A 110 -6.24 17.37 15.29
N THR A 111 -6.23 17.63 13.99
CA THR A 111 -5.38 16.90 13.02
C THR A 111 -4.28 17.78 12.42
N ASP A 112 -4.29 19.05 12.74
CA ASP A 112 -3.44 20.09 12.15
C ASP A 112 -2.39 20.68 13.12
N LEU A 113 -2.29 20.15 14.34
CA LEU A 113 -1.36 20.65 15.36
C LEU A 113 0.05 20.10 15.19
N PHE A 114 0.14 18.79 14.99
CA PHE A 114 1.41 18.08 14.78
C PHE A 114 1.29 17.24 13.52
N ALA A 115 2.22 17.38 12.60
CA ALA A 115 2.22 16.65 11.34
C ALA A 115 2.17 15.13 11.57
N GLY A 116 1.19 14.47 10.95
CA GLY A 116 1.00 13.01 11.06
C GLY A 116 0.35 12.52 12.36
N HIS A 117 -0.08 13.43 13.26
CA HIS A 117 -0.71 13.04 14.53
C HIS A 117 -2.11 13.63 14.67
N THR A 118 -2.98 12.90 15.35
CA THR A 118 -4.30 13.37 15.76
C THR A 118 -4.33 13.51 17.28
N VAL A 119 -4.64 14.71 17.77
CA VAL A 119 -4.80 15.01 19.20
C VAL A 119 -6.28 15.03 19.52
N ASN A 120 -6.71 14.19 20.47
CA ASN A 120 -8.07 14.19 21.00
C ASN A 120 -8.08 14.75 22.41
N LEU A 121 -8.77 15.89 22.59
CA LEU A 121 -8.96 16.50 23.89
C LEU A 121 -10.13 15.81 24.60
N THR A 122 -9.87 15.16 25.73
CA THR A 122 -10.86 14.38 26.48
C THR A 122 -11.36 15.11 27.73
N ALA A 123 -10.52 15.98 28.31
CA ALA A 123 -10.84 16.78 29.50
C ALA A 123 -10.05 18.10 29.47
N ALA A 124 -10.53 19.07 30.24
CA ALA A 124 -9.83 20.34 30.50
C ALA A 124 -9.23 20.31 31.89
N ASP A 125 -7.94 20.61 31.98
CA ASP A 125 -7.25 20.89 33.23
C ASP A 125 -6.36 22.14 33.03
N SER A 126 -6.62 23.15 33.81
CA SER A 126 -5.86 24.43 33.77
C SER A 126 -4.67 24.45 34.72
N SER A 127 -4.55 23.45 35.58
CA SER A 127 -3.57 23.40 36.67
C SER A 127 -2.38 22.47 36.36
N THR A 128 -2.54 21.49 35.50
CA THR A 128 -1.53 20.48 35.21
C THR A 128 -1.05 20.61 33.76
N ALA A 129 0.23 20.87 33.60
CA ALA A 129 0.86 20.76 32.27
C ALA A 129 1.03 19.29 31.93
N ILE A 130 0.59 18.91 30.73
CA ILE A 130 0.76 17.55 30.19
C ILE A 130 1.95 17.59 29.24
N GLU A 131 2.96 16.78 29.52
CA GLU A 131 4.05 16.56 28.58
C GLU A 131 3.59 15.55 27.52
N VAL A 132 3.60 15.98 26.27
CA VAL A 132 3.31 15.12 25.13
C VAL A 132 4.62 14.75 24.46
N THR A 133 5.04 13.49 24.64
CA THR A 133 6.19 12.94 23.93
C THR A 133 5.70 12.09 22.78
N SER A 134 6.22 12.36 21.58
CA SER A 134 6.03 11.47 20.43
C SER A 134 7.27 10.62 20.27
N SER A 135 7.13 9.32 20.43
CA SER A 135 8.13 8.36 19.99
C SER A 135 7.68 7.68 18.70
N LEU A 136 8.56 7.61 17.72
CA LEU A 136 8.28 6.84 16.53
C LEU A 136 8.16 5.37 16.91
N ALA A 137 7.00 4.75 16.68
CA ALA A 137 6.80 3.33 16.93
C ALA A 137 7.52 2.53 15.82
N THR A 138 8.79 2.19 16.06
CA THR A 138 9.59 1.38 15.11
C THR A 138 9.12 -0.08 15.08
N THR A 139 8.31 -0.51 16.04
CA THR A 139 7.85 -1.91 16.18
C THR A 139 7.13 -2.43 14.96
N ASP A 140 6.18 -1.67 14.41
CA ASP A 140 5.41 -2.09 13.22
C ASP A 140 6.29 -2.10 11.97
N ALA A 141 7.15 -1.10 11.81
CA ALA A 141 8.11 -1.04 10.72
C ALA A 141 9.08 -2.22 10.77
N ARG A 142 9.57 -2.56 11.96
CA ARG A 142 10.43 -3.73 12.22
C ARG A 142 9.71 -5.05 11.89
N ALA A 143 8.46 -5.21 12.34
CA ALA A 143 7.67 -6.41 12.04
C ALA A 143 7.43 -6.59 10.54
N ARG A 144 7.15 -5.52 9.81
CA ARG A 144 7.02 -5.53 8.34
C ARG A 144 8.33 -5.90 7.66
N MET A 145 9.45 -5.32 8.10
CA MET A 145 10.78 -5.64 7.58
C MET A 145 11.14 -7.09 7.83
N GLN A 146 10.89 -7.62 9.03
CA GLN A 146 11.13 -9.03 9.35
C GLN A 146 10.29 -9.95 8.47
N SER A 147 9.01 -9.67 8.29
CA SER A 147 8.11 -10.44 7.41
C SER A 147 8.58 -10.43 5.96
N PHE A 148 9.09 -9.30 5.47
CA PHE A 148 9.70 -9.20 4.15
C PHE A 148 10.94 -10.11 4.03
N ILE A 149 11.86 -10.03 4.99
CA ILE A 149 13.07 -10.84 5.05
C ILE A 149 12.74 -12.35 5.10
N ASP A 150 11.78 -12.74 5.91
CA ASP A 150 11.36 -14.14 6.07
C ASP A 150 10.76 -14.69 4.78
N SER A 151 9.98 -13.88 4.08
CA SER A 151 9.41 -14.21 2.77
C SER A 151 10.51 -14.46 1.72
N ILE A 152 11.48 -13.55 1.62
CA ILE A 152 12.64 -13.70 0.73
C ILE A 152 13.45 -14.94 1.09
N ASN A 153 13.73 -15.17 2.35
CA ASN A 153 14.47 -16.34 2.84
C ASN A 153 13.74 -17.64 2.51
N THR A 154 12.42 -17.67 2.58
CA THR A 154 11.60 -18.83 2.23
C THR A 154 11.75 -19.19 0.76
N VAL A 155 11.64 -18.21 -0.13
CA VAL A 155 11.83 -18.42 -1.58
C VAL A 155 13.28 -18.82 -1.89
N LYS A 156 14.27 -18.18 -1.28
CA LYS A 156 15.69 -18.53 -1.46
C LYS A 156 15.97 -19.95 -1.00
N LYS A 157 15.42 -20.37 0.13
CA LYS A 157 15.57 -21.74 0.65
C LYS A 157 14.97 -22.74 -0.32
N PHE A 158 13.76 -22.50 -0.81
CA PHE A 158 13.10 -23.36 -1.81
C PHE A 158 13.97 -23.49 -3.07
N LEU A 159 14.34 -22.36 -3.68
CA LEU A 159 15.17 -22.37 -4.88
C LEU A 159 16.52 -23.05 -4.65
N LYS A 160 17.18 -22.81 -3.53
CA LYS A 160 18.47 -23.46 -3.20
C LYS A 160 18.33 -24.98 -3.09
N THR A 161 17.24 -25.46 -2.47
CA THR A 161 16.95 -26.90 -2.34
C THR A 161 16.69 -27.51 -3.72
N GLU A 162 15.83 -26.88 -4.54
CA GLU A 162 15.41 -27.43 -5.83
C GLU A 162 16.51 -27.31 -6.92
N THR A 163 17.44 -26.36 -6.80
CA THR A 163 18.54 -26.23 -7.75
C THR A 163 19.84 -26.93 -7.34
N GLN A 164 19.88 -27.55 -6.16
CA GLN A 164 21.08 -28.23 -5.68
C GLN A 164 21.42 -29.40 -6.60
N ARG A 165 22.73 -29.59 -6.85
CA ARG A 165 23.24 -30.77 -7.52
C ARG A 165 23.36 -31.89 -6.50
N GLY A 166 22.91 -33.07 -6.86
CA GLY A 166 23.15 -34.27 -6.05
C GLY A 166 24.64 -34.56 -5.97
N LEU A 167 25.22 -34.44 -4.78
CA LEU A 167 26.62 -34.73 -4.48
C LEU A 167 26.70 -35.74 -3.35
N ASN A 168 27.71 -36.60 -3.37
CA ASN A 168 27.96 -37.58 -2.32
C ASN A 168 26.77 -38.52 -2.03
N GLY A 169 26.03 -38.93 -3.08
CA GLY A 169 24.88 -39.83 -2.95
C GLY A 169 23.55 -39.16 -2.55
N ALA A 170 23.53 -37.82 -2.43
CA ALA A 170 22.27 -37.09 -2.28
C ALA A 170 21.58 -36.94 -3.63
N GLU A 171 20.25 -37.07 -3.65
CA GLU A 171 19.44 -36.84 -4.85
C GLU A 171 19.53 -35.38 -5.29
N PRO A 172 19.61 -35.09 -6.58
CA PRO A 172 19.54 -33.72 -7.07
C PRO A 172 18.15 -33.12 -6.86
N GLY A 173 18.08 -31.80 -6.67
CA GLY A 173 16.80 -31.10 -6.66
C GLY A 173 16.09 -31.15 -8.02
N SER A 174 14.79 -30.96 -8.03
CA SER A 174 13.94 -31.09 -9.24
C SER A 174 14.28 -30.06 -10.32
N LEU A 175 14.91 -28.93 -9.96
CA LEU A 175 15.38 -27.88 -10.85
C LEU A 175 16.92 -27.85 -10.95
N ALA A 176 17.60 -28.96 -10.67
CA ALA A 176 19.06 -29.05 -10.77
C ALA A 176 19.52 -28.73 -12.21
N GLY A 177 20.34 -27.69 -12.33
CA GLY A 177 20.81 -27.21 -13.65
C GLY A 177 19.85 -26.28 -14.37
N ASP A 178 18.67 -25.95 -13.82
CA ASP A 178 17.76 -24.99 -14.41
C ASP A 178 18.34 -23.57 -14.29
N VAL A 179 18.55 -22.93 -15.45
CA VAL A 179 19.18 -21.60 -15.55
C VAL A 179 18.24 -20.50 -15.06
N THR A 180 16.92 -20.67 -15.26
CA THR A 180 15.91 -19.70 -14.83
C THR A 180 15.83 -19.65 -13.29
N ALA A 181 15.70 -20.81 -12.65
CA ALA A 181 15.66 -20.91 -11.18
C ALA A 181 16.96 -20.37 -10.56
N THR A 182 18.11 -20.69 -11.15
CA THR A 182 19.40 -20.18 -10.72
C THR A 182 19.53 -18.67 -10.87
N ALA A 183 18.98 -18.08 -11.96
CA ALA A 183 18.98 -16.63 -12.17
C ALA A 183 18.10 -15.92 -11.12
N ILE A 184 16.93 -16.44 -10.80
CA ILE A 184 16.05 -15.90 -9.76
C ILE A 184 16.75 -15.96 -8.39
N LEU A 185 17.39 -17.08 -8.05
CA LEU A 185 18.14 -17.22 -6.80
C LEU A 185 19.28 -16.19 -6.69
N ARG A 186 19.98 -15.93 -7.79
CA ARG A 186 21.05 -14.94 -7.86
C ARG A 186 20.51 -13.52 -7.68
N GLU A 187 19.39 -13.20 -8.33
CA GLU A 187 18.72 -11.91 -8.19
C GLU A 187 18.33 -11.63 -6.72
N LEU A 188 17.66 -12.59 -6.06
CA LEU A 188 17.29 -12.47 -4.65
C LEU A 188 18.50 -12.46 -3.70
N SER A 189 19.63 -13.04 -4.10
CA SER A 189 20.85 -13.04 -3.29
C SER A 189 21.61 -11.72 -3.37
N GLY A 190 21.40 -10.95 -4.43
CA GLY A 190 22.01 -9.64 -4.65
C GLY A 190 21.29 -8.46 -4.01
N LEU A 191 20.12 -8.66 -3.36
CA LEU A 191 19.28 -7.57 -2.87
C LEU A 191 19.97 -6.60 -1.91
N THR A 192 20.90 -7.06 -1.06
CA THR A 192 21.60 -6.21 -0.09
C THR A 192 22.66 -5.34 -0.72
N THR A 193 23.11 -5.66 -1.93
CA THR A 193 24.20 -4.96 -2.64
C THR A 193 23.70 -4.10 -3.79
N LYS A 194 22.40 -4.19 -4.12
CA LYS A 194 21.79 -3.35 -5.16
C LYS A 194 21.52 -1.95 -4.65
N PRO A 195 21.91 -0.91 -5.38
CA PRO A 195 21.57 0.45 -5.04
C PRO A 195 20.07 0.69 -5.27
N ILE A 196 19.46 1.43 -4.35
CA ILE A 196 18.09 1.93 -4.45
C ILE A 196 18.18 3.44 -4.62
N THR A 197 17.83 3.91 -5.81
CA THR A 197 18.04 5.30 -6.24
C THR A 197 16.75 6.13 -6.13
N GLY A 198 16.87 7.46 -6.19
CA GLY A 198 15.74 8.39 -6.29
C GLY A 198 15.09 8.80 -4.96
N TYR A 199 15.58 8.34 -3.81
CA TYR A 199 15.10 8.75 -2.50
C TYR A 199 15.86 9.93 -1.88
N GLY A 200 17.10 10.15 -2.31
CA GLY A 200 17.98 11.19 -1.81
C GLY A 200 19.01 11.66 -2.85
N SER A 201 20.02 12.35 -2.39
CA SER A 201 21.17 12.76 -3.21
C SER A 201 22.19 11.63 -3.42
N THR A 202 22.11 10.58 -2.61
CA THR A 202 22.95 9.39 -2.66
C THR A 202 22.07 8.15 -2.76
N ASP A 203 22.64 7.06 -3.23
CA ASP A 203 21.97 5.77 -3.28
C ASP A 203 21.88 5.16 -1.89
N TYR A 204 20.80 4.44 -1.66
CA TYR A 204 20.58 3.64 -0.46
C TYR A 204 20.80 2.17 -0.75
N TYR A 205 21.09 1.41 0.29
CA TYR A 205 21.23 -0.03 0.25
C TYR A 205 20.46 -0.65 1.42
N LEU A 206 19.99 -1.87 1.28
CA LEU A 206 19.36 -2.58 2.40
C LEU A 206 20.29 -2.70 3.62
N ALA A 207 21.60 -2.71 3.39
CA ALA A 207 22.60 -2.69 4.47
C ALA A 207 22.51 -1.42 5.32
N ASN A 208 22.11 -0.27 4.76
CA ASN A 208 21.87 0.97 5.52
C ASN A 208 20.69 0.85 6.49
N LEU A 209 19.77 -0.09 6.22
CA LEU A 209 18.62 -0.43 7.08
C LEU A 209 18.92 -1.63 7.99
N GLY A 210 20.17 -2.00 8.20
CA GLY A 210 20.55 -3.11 9.07
C GLY A 210 20.28 -4.50 8.49
N VAL A 211 19.90 -4.64 7.21
CA VAL A 211 19.74 -5.94 6.56
C VAL A 211 21.08 -6.48 6.11
N ARG A 212 21.42 -7.67 6.55
CA ARG A 212 22.69 -8.35 6.24
C ARG A 212 22.47 -9.66 5.52
N THR A 213 23.44 -10.08 4.74
CA THR A 213 23.50 -11.42 4.17
C THR A 213 24.46 -12.27 4.99
N GLU A 214 23.93 -13.35 5.59
CA GLU A 214 24.68 -14.29 6.37
C GLU A 214 25.53 -15.24 5.48
N ARG A 215 26.47 -15.99 6.10
CA ARG A 215 27.33 -16.93 5.36
C ARG A 215 26.57 -18.03 4.63
N ASP A 216 25.42 -18.44 5.15
CA ASP A 216 24.54 -19.43 4.50
C ASP A 216 23.68 -18.84 3.37
N GLY A 217 23.80 -17.53 3.17
CA GLY A 217 23.07 -16.76 2.17
C GLY A 217 21.70 -16.25 2.61
N LYS A 218 21.27 -16.48 3.85
CA LYS A 218 20.03 -15.90 4.38
C LYS A 218 20.20 -14.41 4.63
N LEU A 219 19.09 -13.69 4.57
CA LEU A 219 19.00 -12.32 5.05
C LEU A 219 18.67 -12.32 6.55
N SER A 220 19.30 -11.44 7.29
CA SER A 220 19.00 -11.17 8.70
C SER A 220 18.79 -9.68 8.93
N LEU A 221 18.03 -9.33 9.98
CA LEU A 221 17.79 -7.96 10.39
C LEU A 221 18.53 -7.67 11.70
N ASP A 222 19.45 -6.71 11.66
CA ASP A 222 19.97 -6.05 12.84
C ASP A 222 18.94 -5.01 13.31
N THR A 223 18.16 -5.37 14.32
CA THR A 223 17.04 -4.55 14.79
C THR A 223 17.50 -3.21 15.39
N ASN A 224 18.69 -3.17 16.00
CA ASN A 224 19.23 -1.95 16.58
C ASN A 224 19.66 -0.97 15.47
N ALA A 225 20.32 -1.48 14.42
CA ALA A 225 20.71 -0.68 13.28
C ALA A 225 19.48 -0.18 12.50
N PHE A 226 18.45 -1.03 12.36
CA PHE A 226 17.18 -0.66 11.74
C PHE A 226 16.47 0.46 12.50
N ASP A 227 16.32 0.33 13.81
CA ASP A 227 15.70 1.34 14.65
C ASP A 227 16.47 2.67 14.61
N ALA A 228 17.80 2.61 14.67
CA ALA A 228 18.63 3.79 14.55
C ALA A 228 18.45 4.51 13.19
N ALA A 229 18.34 3.75 12.10
CA ALA A 229 18.10 4.32 10.77
C ALA A 229 16.72 5.01 10.69
N ILE A 230 15.65 4.36 11.19
CA ILE A 230 14.30 4.92 11.21
C ILE A 230 14.18 6.13 12.14
N LEU A 231 14.87 6.14 13.28
CA LEU A 231 14.87 7.29 14.20
C LEU A 231 15.64 8.47 13.60
N ALA A 232 16.70 8.22 12.84
CA ALA A 232 17.48 9.27 12.17
C ALA A 232 16.70 9.91 11.01
N ASP A 233 16.00 9.09 10.23
CA ASP A 233 15.16 9.51 9.10
C ASP A 233 13.94 8.56 8.97
N PRO A 234 12.76 8.95 9.47
CA PRO A 234 11.55 8.13 9.35
C PRO A 234 11.18 7.76 7.92
N THR A 235 11.59 8.56 6.94
CA THR A 235 11.27 8.34 5.52
C THR A 235 12.14 7.26 4.88
N VAL A 236 13.17 6.79 5.56
CA VAL A 236 14.05 5.73 5.04
C VAL A 236 13.34 4.40 4.88
N ALA A 237 12.24 4.16 5.62
CA ALA A 237 11.39 2.99 5.43
C ALA A 237 10.71 2.95 4.05
N ASP A 238 10.47 4.10 3.43
CA ASP A 238 9.87 4.20 2.09
C ASP A 238 10.73 3.49 1.03
N ILE A 239 12.04 3.45 1.23
CA ILE A 239 12.98 2.75 0.34
C ILE A 239 12.54 1.28 0.10
N VAL A 240 11.98 0.65 1.12
CA VAL A 240 11.50 -0.74 1.04
C VAL A 240 10.02 -0.80 0.68
N PHE A 241 9.18 0.04 1.29
CA PHE A 241 7.73 -0.17 1.33
C PHE A 241 6.92 0.74 0.44
N SER A 242 7.43 1.91 0.02
CA SER A 242 6.64 2.92 -0.68
C SER A 242 7.43 3.67 -1.72
N SER A 243 7.05 3.56 -2.98
CA SER A 243 7.59 4.43 -4.03
C SER A 243 7.20 5.88 -3.78
N ARG A 244 8.15 6.82 -4.01
CA ARG A 244 7.95 8.22 -3.66
C ARG A 244 8.45 9.16 -4.76
N TYR A 245 7.64 10.20 -4.98
CA TYR A 245 8.05 11.38 -5.75
C TYR A 245 8.44 12.49 -4.80
N SER A 246 9.48 13.24 -5.10
CA SER A 246 9.93 14.37 -4.28
C SER A 246 10.60 15.45 -5.11
N ALA A 247 10.65 16.67 -4.57
CA ALA A 247 11.37 17.79 -5.13
C ALA A 247 12.23 18.46 -4.05
N THR A 248 13.34 19.07 -4.44
CA THR A 248 14.18 19.85 -3.53
C THR A 248 13.66 21.27 -3.32
N VAL A 249 12.64 21.68 -4.09
CA VAL A 249 12.07 23.03 -4.06
C VAL A 249 10.58 22.95 -3.78
N ALA A 250 10.11 23.71 -2.81
CA ALA A 250 8.70 23.70 -2.36
C ALA A 250 7.70 24.16 -3.43
N ASN A 251 8.15 24.92 -4.46
CA ASN A 251 7.29 25.36 -5.56
C ASN A 251 6.94 24.25 -6.56
N LEU A 252 7.48 23.05 -6.39
CA LEU A 252 7.29 21.93 -7.30
C LEU A 252 6.52 20.80 -6.62
N SER A 253 5.50 20.30 -7.30
CA SER A 253 4.85 19.03 -7.00
C SER A 253 5.20 18.03 -8.06
N VAL A 254 5.59 16.82 -7.66
CA VAL A 254 6.06 15.77 -8.58
C VAL A 254 5.14 14.58 -8.52
N SER A 255 4.83 14.02 -9.68
CA SER A 255 3.98 12.84 -9.85
C SER A 255 4.43 12.04 -11.09
N GLY A 256 3.79 10.92 -11.35
CA GLY A 256 4.04 10.11 -12.54
C GLY A 256 2.89 9.14 -12.82
N LEU A 257 2.97 8.44 -13.95
CA LEU A 257 1.97 7.44 -14.30
C LEU A 257 2.19 6.16 -13.47
N THR A 258 1.14 5.69 -12.80
CA THR A 258 1.21 4.50 -11.93
C THR A 258 1.60 3.25 -12.71
N ASN A 259 1.04 3.03 -13.90
CA ASN A 259 1.28 1.83 -14.69
C ASN A 259 2.59 1.88 -15.51
N TYR A 260 3.10 3.07 -15.74
CA TYR A 260 4.34 3.31 -16.49
C TYR A 260 5.16 4.40 -15.79
N PRO A 261 5.63 4.14 -14.57
CA PRO A 261 6.41 5.11 -13.83
C PRO A 261 7.74 5.41 -14.56
N PRO A 262 8.34 6.58 -14.29
CA PRO A 262 9.69 6.88 -14.77
C PRO A 262 10.70 5.87 -14.21
N GLU A 263 11.92 5.87 -14.73
CA GLU A 263 13.00 5.13 -14.10
C GLU A 263 13.35 5.77 -12.72
N PRO A 264 13.73 4.97 -11.71
CA PRO A 264 14.14 5.53 -10.43
C PRO A 264 15.40 6.40 -10.58
N GLY A 265 15.40 7.60 -9.98
CA GLY A 265 16.52 8.50 -10.10
C GLY A 265 16.25 9.93 -9.68
N SER A 266 17.27 10.77 -9.90
CA SER A 266 17.22 12.21 -9.65
C SER A 266 17.38 12.94 -10.97
N TYR A 267 16.50 13.89 -11.26
CA TYR A 267 16.41 14.61 -12.52
C TYR A 267 16.50 16.10 -12.28
N SER A 268 17.26 16.81 -13.10
CA SER A 268 17.29 18.27 -13.06
C SER A 268 16.00 18.84 -13.61
N PHE A 269 15.50 19.90 -12.98
CA PHE A 269 14.38 20.70 -13.48
C PHE A 269 14.78 22.17 -13.51
N SER A 270 14.43 22.86 -14.57
CA SER A 270 14.58 24.32 -14.68
C SER A 270 13.49 24.92 -15.55
N TYR A 271 13.00 26.07 -15.09
CA TYR A 271 12.03 26.90 -15.83
C TYR A 271 12.26 28.36 -15.48
N THR A 272 12.22 29.22 -16.47
CA THR A 272 12.21 30.68 -16.31
C THR A 272 10.80 31.22 -16.47
N SER A 273 10.32 32.05 -15.55
CA SER A 273 8.97 32.64 -15.62
C SER A 273 8.80 33.43 -16.91
N GLY A 274 7.70 33.16 -17.61
CA GLY A 274 7.39 33.75 -18.91
C GLY A 274 7.87 32.96 -20.12
N ASP A 275 8.79 31.98 -19.94
CA ASP A 275 9.23 31.15 -21.06
C ASP A 275 8.12 30.17 -21.52
N SER A 276 8.14 29.85 -22.82
CA SER A 276 7.25 28.87 -23.43
C SER A 276 7.66 27.41 -23.15
N THR A 277 8.88 27.19 -22.68
CA THR A 277 9.45 25.87 -22.40
C THR A 277 10.23 25.88 -21.09
N GLY A 278 10.34 24.72 -20.46
CA GLY A 278 11.28 24.43 -19.38
C GLY A 278 12.12 23.22 -19.72
N ALA A 279 13.04 22.85 -18.84
CA ALA A 279 13.86 21.66 -19.02
C ALA A 279 13.63 20.66 -17.86
N LEU A 280 13.43 19.39 -18.22
CA LEU A 280 13.39 18.28 -17.31
C LEU A 280 14.41 17.24 -17.79
N ASP A 281 15.39 16.91 -16.95
CA ASP A 281 16.51 16.03 -17.29
C ASP A 281 17.25 16.47 -18.56
N SER A 282 17.46 17.79 -18.68
CA SER A 282 18.05 18.45 -19.86
C SER A 282 17.23 18.36 -21.14
N ILE A 283 16.01 17.81 -21.09
CA ILE A 283 15.09 17.73 -22.23
C ILE A 283 14.15 18.94 -22.17
N SER A 284 14.08 19.70 -23.26
CA SER A 284 13.16 20.84 -23.37
C SER A 284 11.73 20.37 -23.49
N ILE A 285 10.83 20.89 -22.64
CA ILE A 285 9.44 20.51 -22.56
C ILE A 285 8.57 21.77 -22.61
N THR A 286 7.57 21.76 -23.49
CA THR A 286 6.49 22.75 -23.47
C THR A 286 5.45 22.30 -22.43
N PRO A 287 5.17 23.09 -21.38
CA PRO A 287 4.23 22.72 -20.36
C PRO A 287 2.79 22.73 -20.85
N LEU A 288 1.98 21.87 -20.30
CA LEU A 288 0.52 21.96 -20.37
C LEU A 288 0.00 22.73 -19.15
N THR A 289 -1.14 23.41 -19.32
CA THR A 289 -1.81 24.09 -18.19
C THR A 289 -2.93 23.19 -17.67
N ASN A 290 -2.91 22.89 -16.37
CA ASN A 290 -3.96 22.10 -15.73
C ASN A 290 -5.20 22.97 -15.39
N SER A 291 -6.23 22.34 -14.82
CA SER A 291 -7.49 23.02 -14.42
C SER A 291 -7.29 24.12 -13.35
N ASN A 292 -6.18 24.09 -12.63
CA ASN A 292 -5.83 25.07 -11.60
C ASN A 292 -4.92 26.19 -12.17
N SER A 293 -4.79 26.30 -13.48
CA SER A 293 -3.91 27.25 -14.18
C SER A 293 -2.42 27.08 -13.86
N GLN A 294 -2.02 25.87 -13.43
CA GLN A 294 -0.62 25.55 -13.11
C GLN A 294 0.06 24.91 -14.32
N LYS A 295 1.33 25.23 -14.52
CA LYS A 295 2.15 24.62 -15.58
C LYS A 295 2.60 23.23 -15.17
N VAL A 296 2.40 22.26 -16.07
CA VAL A 296 2.78 20.85 -15.89
C VAL A 296 3.76 20.44 -16.97
N PHE A 297 4.94 20.06 -16.58
CA PHE A 297 6.01 19.56 -17.43
C PHE A 297 6.07 18.06 -17.34
N THR A 298 5.78 17.34 -18.41
CA THR A 298 5.80 15.87 -18.42
C THR A 298 6.95 15.37 -19.29
N GLY A 299 7.80 14.53 -18.74
CA GLY A 299 8.91 13.91 -19.44
C GLY A 299 8.40 13.05 -20.61
N THR A 300 8.95 13.29 -21.80
CA THR A 300 8.53 12.64 -23.06
C THR A 300 9.45 11.51 -23.48
N SER A 301 10.68 11.50 -23.00
CA SER A 301 11.72 10.53 -23.38
C SER A 301 12.77 10.38 -22.29
N GLY A 302 13.71 9.46 -22.47
CA GLY A 302 14.77 9.16 -21.50
C GLY A 302 14.23 8.53 -20.20
N ASN A 303 15.04 8.59 -19.16
CA ASN A 303 14.71 8.02 -17.85
C ASN A 303 13.62 8.81 -17.11
N SER A 304 13.47 10.10 -17.43
CA SER A 304 12.41 10.96 -16.89
C SER A 304 11.07 10.84 -17.62
N LYS A 305 10.95 9.93 -18.60
CA LYS A 305 9.68 9.71 -19.32
C LYS A 305 8.54 9.39 -18.34
N ASN A 306 7.39 10.04 -18.53
CA ASN A 306 6.20 9.94 -17.67
C ASN A 306 6.34 10.57 -16.27
N LEU A 307 7.47 11.21 -15.96
CA LEU A 307 7.60 12.06 -14.77
C LEU A 307 6.90 13.39 -15.05
N SER A 308 6.00 13.80 -14.17
CA SER A 308 5.25 15.06 -14.29
C SER A 308 5.63 15.99 -13.15
N VAL A 309 6.06 17.19 -13.50
CA VAL A 309 6.42 18.26 -12.59
C VAL A 309 5.40 19.38 -12.71
N THR A 310 4.64 19.62 -11.67
CA THR A 310 3.65 20.70 -11.60
C THR A 310 4.22 21.86 -10.81
N MET A 311 4.22 23.04 -11.39
CA MET A 311 4.59 24.27 -10.70
C MET A 311 3.40 24.80 -9.89
N LEU A 312 3.59 25.04 -8.60
CA LEU A 312 2.56 25.57 -7.73
C LEU A 312 2.34 27.08 -7.93
N SER A 313 3.37 27.79 -8.39
CA SER A 313 3.32 29.19 -8.81
C SER A 313 4.23 29.42 -10.03
N ASP A 314 3.85 30.37 -10.92
CA ASP A 314 4.63 30.71 -12.11
C ASP A 314 5.80 31.63 -11.78
N THR A 315 6.86 31.06 -11.25
CA THR A 315 8.11 31.75 -10.88
C THR A 315 9.30 31.03 -11.46
N THR A 316 10.37 31.76 -11.75
CA THR A 316 11.64 31.15 -12.15
C THR A 316 12.09 30.15 -11.09
N THR A 317 12.20 28.89 -11.47
CA THR A 317 12.46 27.79 -10.55
C THR A 317 13.49 26.84 -11.15
N SER A 318 14.46 26.46 -10.35
CA SER A 318 15.41 25.37 -10.69
C SER A 318 15.58 24.48 -9.46
N GLY A 319 15.73 23.18 -9.72
CA GLY A 319 15.89 22.22 -8.62
C GLY A 319 16.04 20.79 -9.13
N THR A 320 16.07 19.86 -8.21
CA THR A 320 16.09 18.44 -8.50
C THR A 320 14.76 17.84 -8.14
N VAL A 321 14.18 17.07 -9.05
CA VAL A 321 13.00 16.24 -8.83
C VAL A 321 13.43 14.78 -8.84
N ARG A 322 12.77 13.95 -8.05
CA ARG A 322 13.18 12.56 -7.83
C ARG A 322 12.00 11.62 -7.91
N PHE A 323 12.27 10.44 -8.41
CA PHE A 323 11.39 9.28 -8.26
C PHE A 323 12.20 8.13 -7.65
N GLY A 324 11.81 7.71 -6.44
CA GLY A 324 12.31 6.50 -5.78
C GLY A 324 11.30 5.38 -5.93
N ARG A 325 11.70 4.28 -6.56
CA ARG A 325 10.88 3.06 -6.60
C ARG A 325 11.23 2.18 -5.41
N SER A 326 10.23 1.79 -4.64
CA SER A 326 10.45 0.91 -3.49
C SER A 326 10.99 -0.46 -3.91
N LEU A 327 11.67 -1.11 -2.98
CA LEU A 327 12.16 -2.46 -3.23
C LEU A 327 11.00 -3.44 -3.48
N ILE A 328 9.88 -3.28 -2.77
CA ILE A 328 8.68 -4.11 -2.98
C ILE A 328 8.13 -3.90 -4.40
N ASP A 329 7.98 -2.66 -4.86
CA ASP A 329 7.48 -2.38 -6.21
C ASP A 329 8.47 -2.87 -7.29
N THR A 330 9.77 -2.82 -7.00
CA THR A 330 10.81 -3.36 -7.88
C THR A 330 10.71 -4.88 -7.98
N LEU A 331 10.54 -5.56 -6.85
CA LEU A 331 10.36 -7.03 -6.82
C LEU A 331 9.03 -7.44 -7.45
N GLN A 332 7.95 -6.69 -7.24
CA GLN A 332 6.67 -6.94 -7.89
C GLN A 332 6.82 -6.86 -9.42
N ALA A 333 7.41 -5.79 -9.93
CA ALA A 333 7.67 -5.65 -11.36
C ALA A 333 8.53 -6.80 -11.90
N TYR A 334 9.55 -7.24 -11.15
CA TYR A 334 10.36 -8.39 -11.51
C TYR A 334 9.52 -9.68 -11.55
N ILE A 335 8.69 -9.95 -10.55
CA ILE A 335 7.78 -11.11 -10.52
C ILE A 335 6.83 -11.08 -11.73
N GLU A 336 6.28 -9.92 -12.07
CA GLU A 336 5.42 -9.75 -13.25
C GLU A 336 6.16 -10.10 -14.54
N THR A 337 7.42 -9.69 -14.70
CA THR A 337 8.23 -10.09 -15.86
C THR A 337 8.49 -11.59 -15.93
N LEU A 338 8.57 -12.28 -14.78
CA LEU A 338 8.76 -13.74 -14.73
C LEU A 338 7.46 -14.51 -15.03
N THR A 339 6.32 -14.02 -14.56
CA THR A 339 5.04 -14.76 -14.52
C THR A 339 4.06 -14.37 -15.62
N SER A 340 4.31 -13.29 -16.36
CA SER A 340 3.46 -12.86 -17.47
C SER A 340 3.31 -13.95 -18.54
N SER A 341 2.33 -13.81 -19.43
CA SER A 341 2.06 -14.76 -20.52
C SER A 341 3.26 -15.00 -21.45
N SER A 342 4.15 -14.01 -21.57
CA SER A 342 5.44 -14.09 -22.29
C SER A 342 6.65 -14.15 -21.34
N GLY A 343 6.41 -14.32 -20.05
CA GLY A 343 7.43 -14.30 -19.02
C GLY A 343 8.36 -15.49 -19.06
N THR A 344 9.53 -15.33 -18.42
CA THR A 344 10.60 -16.34 -18.46
C THR A 344 10.17 -17.70 -17.91
N ILE A 345 9.37 -17.72 -16.83
CA ILE A 345 8.84 -18.97 -16.25
C ILE A 345 7.90 -19.66 -17.26
N LYS A 346 6.97 -18.90 -17.85
CA LYS A 346 6.02 -19.46 -18.81
C LYS A 346 6.73 -20.00 -20.05
N THR A 347 7.69 -19.26 -20.58
CA THR A 347 8.51 -19.71 -21.72
C THR A 347 9.26 -20.99 -21.37
N ARG A 348 9.90 -21.06 -20.19
CA ARG A 348 10.60 -22.25 -19.72
C ARG A 348 9.67 -23.45 -19.56
N THR A 349 8.49 -23.25 -18.98
CA THR A 349 7.46 -24.30 -18.83
C THR A 349 7.03 -24.84 -20.20
N ASN A 350 6.81 -23.96 -21.18
CA ASN A 350 6.43 -24.38 -22.52
C ASN A 350 7.55 -25.21 -23.20
N THR A 351 8.82 -24.80 -23.05
CA THR A 351 9.96 -25.56 -23.56
C THR A 351 10.03 -26.92 -22.91
N LEU A 352 9.93 -27.04 -21.59
CA LEU A 352 9.96 -28.33 -20.89
C LEU A 352 8.77 -29.24 -21.30
N THR A 353 7.61 -28.64 -21.53
CA THR A 353 6.44 -29.41 -22.03
C THR A 353 6.68 -29.97 -23.44
N ALA A 354 7.30 -29.19 -24.31
CA ALA A 354 7.68 -29.63 -25.65
C ALA A 354 8.76 -30.74 -25.61
N ASP A 355 9.77 -30.58 -24.76
CA ASP A 355 10.83 -31.58 -24.54
C ASP A 355 10.21 -32.93 -24.06
N LEU A 356 9.27 -32.85 -23.09
CA LEU A 356 8.57 -34.05 -22.60
C LEU A 356 7.76 -34.75 -23.71
N ALA A 357 7.10 -33.99 -24.58
CA ALA A 357 6.40 -34.59 -25.73
C ALA A 357 7.37 -35.30 -26.70
N THR A 358 8.50 -34.64 -27.00
CA THR A 358 9.56 -35.24 -27.83
C THR A 358 10.12 -36.53 -27.22
N TYR A 359 10.37 -36.55 -25.91
CA TYR A 359 10.86 -37.76 -25.24
C TYR A 359 9.82 -38.88 -25.23
N ALA A 360 8.52 -38.54 -25.13
CA ALA A 360 7.44 -39.56 -25.25
C ALA A 360 7.38 -40.16 -26.66
N ASP A 361 7.56 -39.34 -27.70
CA ASP A 361 7.62 -39.82 -29.10
C ASP A 361 8.88 -40.70 -29.32
N ASP A 362 10.05 -40.27 -28.84
CA ASP A 362 11.29 -41.03 -28.90
C ASP A 362 11.16 -42.41 -28.20
N GLN A 363 10.48 -42.43 -27.05
CA GLN A 363 10.23 -43.69 -26.32
C GLN A 363 9.29 -44.60 -27.11
N ALA A 364 8.23 -44.08 -27.71
CA ALA A 364 7.31 -44.88 -28.56
C ALA A 364 8.04 -45.45 -29.76
N ASP A 365 8.90 -44.66 -30.39
CA ASP A 365 9.75 -45.14 -31.53
C ASP A 365 10.73 -46.24 -31.09
N LEU A 366 11.33 -46.12 -29.91
CA LEU A 366 12.22 -47.14 -29.35
C LEU A 366 11.46 -48.42 -29.03
N ASP A 367 10.28 -48.32 -28.42
CA ASP A 367 9.43 -49.48 -28.13
C ASP A 367 9.00 -50.23 -29.42
N ALA A 368 8.63 -49.47 -30.46
CA ALA A 368 8.32 -50.06 -31.78
C ALA A 368 9.53 -50.79 -32.41
N LYS A 369 10.74 -50.23 -32.28
CA LYS A 369 11.98 -50.89 -32.75
C LYS A 369 12.29 -52.16 -31.95
N ILE A 370 12.08 -52.14 -30.62
CA ILE A 370 12.24 -53.32 -29.77
C ILE A 370 11.26 -54.40 -30.16
N GLU A 371 10.00 -54.06 -30.40
CA GLU A 371 8.96 -55.01 -30.84
C GLU A 371 9.31 -55.61 -32.21
N ALA A 372 9.69 -54.79 -33.19
CA ALA A 372 10.11 -55.26 -34.50
C ALA A 372 11.32 -56.19 -34.42
N LEU A 373 12.32 -55.84 -33.61
CA LEU A 373 13.50 -56.69 -33.41
C LEU A 373 13.13 -58.02 -32.72
N THR A 374 12.28 -57.98 -31.72
CA THR A 374 11.77 -59.19 -31.03
C THR A 374 11.05 -60.10 -32.00
N ASN A 375 10.19 -59.56 -32.85
CA ASN A 375 9.46 -60.36 -33.91
C ASN A 375 10.43 -60.97 -34.95
N ASP A 376 11.45 -60.19 -35.35
CA ASP A 376 12.50 -60.68 -36.27
C ASP A 376 13.27 -61.83 -35.65
N TYR A 377 13.71 -61.72 -34.41
CA TYR A 377 14.36 -62.82 -33.72
C TYR A 377 13.46 -64.04 -33.52
N ASN A 378 12.22 -63.86 -33.09
CA ASN A 378 11.26 -64.99 -32.99
C ASN A 378 11.05 -65.72 -34.29
N THR A 379 10.97 -64.97 -35.41
CA THR A 379 10.86 -65.55 -36.76
C THR A 379 12.14 -66.33 -37.11
N LYS A 380 13.30 -65.80 -36.86
CA LYS A 380 14.58 -66.49 -37.14
C LYS A 380 14.76 -67.71 -36.26
N PHE A 381 14.42 -67.65 -34.96
CA PHE A 381 14.48 -68.84 -34.08
C PHE A 381 13.47 -69.89 -34.49
N GLY A 382 12.22 -69.54 -34.85
CA GLY A 382 11.23 -70.52 -35.38
C GLY A 382 11.67 -71.17 -36.66
N SER A 383 12.30 -70.42 -37.55
CA SER A 383 12.88 -70.97 -38.78
C SER A 383 14.03 -71.95 -38.52
N MET A 384 14.89 -71.63 -37.57
CA MET A 384 15.99 -72.47 -37.15
C MET A 384 15.48 -73.73 -36.45
N GLU A 385 14.47 -73.67 -35.59
CA GLU A 385 13.84 -74.86 -34.97
C GLU A 385 13.17 -75.78 -35.99
N ALA A 386 12.49 -75.18 -36.97
CA ALA A 386 11.93 -75.96 -38.09
C ALA A 386 13.03 -76.70 -38.90
N MET A 387 14.16 -76.03 -39.17
CA MET A 387 15.31 -76.63 -39.86
C MET A 387 15.95 -77.75 -39.02
N VAL A 388 16.15 -77.58 -37.71
CA VAL A 388 16.66 -78.63 -36.82
C VAL A 388 15.71 -79.80 -36.77
N THR A 389 14.41 -79.58 -36.71
CA THR A 389 13.41 -80.60 -36.75
C THR A 389 13.46 -81.43 -38.10
N GLN A 390 13.64 -80.74 -39.22
CA GLN A 390 13.82 -81.32 -40.53
C GLN A 390 15.10 -82.15 -40.60
N LEU A 391 16.21 -81.66 -40.07
CA LEU A 391 17.47 -82.43 -40.01
C LEU A 391 17.35 -83.66 -39.14
N ASN A 392 16.72 -83.59 -37.98
CA ASN A 392 16.49 -84.72 -37.11
C ASN A 392 15.64 -85.77 -37.80
N LYS A 393 14.56 -85.43 -38.51
CA LYS A 393 13.75 -86.37 -39.35
C LYS A 393 14.57 -87.00 -40.44
N THR A 394 15.47 -86.24 -41.10
CA THR A 394 16.34 -86.78 -42.10
C THR A 394 17.36 -87.74 -41.49
N GLY A 395 17.85 -87.52 -40.32
CA GLY A 395 18.72 -88.41 -39.54
C GLY A 395 18.02 -89.77 -39.20
N GLU A 396 16.77 -89.68 -38.76
CA GLU A 396 15.94 -90.93 -38.53
C GLU A 396 15.70 -91.78 -39.77
N TYR A 397 15.68 -91.21 -40.98
CA TYR A 397 15.57 -91.94 -42.22
C TYR A 397 16.89 -92.61 -42.63
N LEU A 398 18.05 -92.23 -42.06
CA LEU A 398 19.38 -92.79 -42.43
C LEU A 398 19.88 -93.85 -41.43
N THR A 399 19.17 -94.10 -40.35
CA THR A 399 19.44 -95.18 -39.36
C THR A 399 18.43 -96.32 -39.55
#